data_4bc5144d0e4e27834cfcc8e2c18f5f54
#
_entry.id   4bc5144d0e4e27834cfcc8e2c18f5f54
#
_cell.length_a   1.000
_cell.length_b   1.000
_cell.length_c   1.000
_cell.angle_alpha   90.00
_cell.angle_beta   90.00
_cell.angle_gamma   90.00
#
_symmetry.space_group_name_H-M   'P 1'
#
loop_
_entity.id
_entity.type
_entity.pdbx_description
1 polymer ?
#
loop_
_entity_poly.entity_id
_entity_poly.type
_entity_poly.pdbx_seq_one_letter_code
_entity_poly.pdbx_strand_id
1 'polypeptide(L)'
;MKKLKNSLLFFYKLLILVSLTIIWKPSAVAYSDENPPTRDIQYHNASSFKIIGKVLETPNYSRLPDQAEKAVRPAVWSLSNNTAGLAVRFSTNSSTIKIRWTLKNNRVKGNMTPIAGNGLDLYTYTKGRWQFVGVAIPGKELVNEATVIADMTKESREFLLNLPLYEGVEKLEIGIETNATISKPKQAIINQDRPVIFYGTSITQGASASRPGLTYAALLERKINKEVINLGFSGNGRFEKEVVQYIMPSNPSVIILDCTPNSAPDTILTNLPETLAYIQSVNDSVPIVLVESIVRDYAYFKENDPSTFGTFSYIQAQNDALKKVYLDNQNKNIHYISNKDLIGNDNEATVDGTHFNDLGNYRMYQFLLPIIEKLLNP
;
A
#
# COMPACT_ATOMS: atom_id res chain seq x y z
N MET A 1 -17.75 68.89 -18.78
CA MET A 1 -17.90 67.56 -19.37
C MET A 1 -16.95 67.27 -20.58
N LYS A 2 -16.40 68.25 -21.30
CA LYS A 2 -15.44 68.02 -22.42
C LYS A 2 -14.02 67.68 -22.00
N LYS A 3 -13.55 68.06 -20.81
CA LYS A 3 -12.17 67.77 -20.35
C LYS A 3 -11.94 66.33 -19.86
N LEU A 4 -13.02 65.60 -19.41
CA LEU A 4 -12.90 64.23 -18.94
C LEU A 4 -12.84 63.19 -20.11
N LYS A 5 -13.44 63.54 -21.27
CA LYS A 5 -13.41 62.62 -22.46
C LYS A 5 -12.02 62.51 -23.10
N ASN A 6 -11.22 63.54 -23.05
CA ASN A 6 -9.88 63.54 -23.68
C ASN A 6 -8.81 62.79 -22.83
N SER A 7 -9.01 62.74 -21.50
CA SER A 7 -8.11 61.99 -20.62
C SER A 7 -8.32 60.49 -20.72
N LEU A 8 -9.58 59.99 -20.89
CA LEU A 8 -9.86 58.59 -21.08
C LEU A 8 -9.33 58.04 -22.44
N LEU A 9 -9.37 58.85 -23.49
CA LEU A 9 -8.87 58.44 -24.80
C LEU A 9 -7.36 58.34 -24.86
N PHE A 10 -6.67 59.15 -24.05
CA PHE A 10 -5.20 59.12 -23.94
C PHE A 10 -4.73 57.84 -23.15
N PHE A 11 -5.43 57.49 -22.09
CA PHE A 11 -5.14 56.25 -21.35
C PHE A 11 -5.43 54.98 -22.17
N TYR A 12 -6.49 54.98 -22.99
CA TYR A 12 -6.79 53.84 -23.84
C TYR A 12 -5.77 53.65 -24.99
N LYS A 13 -5.20 54.72 -25.51
CA LYS A 13 -4.15 54.64 -26.53
C LYS A 13 -2.79 54.25 -25.93
N LEU A 14 -2.52 54.58 -24.66
CA LEU A 14 -1.29 54.18 -23.97
C LEU A 14 -1.32 52.69 -23.55
N LEU A 15 -2.49 52.15 -23.24
CA LEU A 15 -2.67 50.72 -22.94
C LEU A 15 -2.53 49.80 -24.17
N ILE A 16 -2.84 50.31 -25.38
CA ILE A 16 -2.71 49.55 -26.64
C ILE A 16 -1.25 49.56 -27.13
N LEU A 17 -0.41 50.56 -26.76
CA LEU A 17 0.99 50.61 -27.18
C LEU A 17 1.96 49.80 -26.30
N VAL A 18 1.55 49.39 -25.11
CA VAL A 18 2.37 48.55 -24.22
C VAL A 18 2.15 47.05 -24.41
N SER A 19 1.12 46.65 -25.16
CA SER A 19 0.79 45.21 -25.42
C SER A 19 1.45 44.62 -26.68
N LEU A 20 2.37 45.29 -27.33
CA LEU A 20 2.88 44.86 -28.66
C LEU A 20 4.38 44.64 -28.76
N THR A 21 5.12 44.41 -27.67
CA THR A 21 6.54 44.04 -27.77
C THR A 21 7.05 43.05 -26.72
N ILE A 22 6.25 42.04 -26.35
CA ILE A 22 6.83 40.79 -25.83
C ILE A 22 6.73 39.78 -26.96
N ILE A 23 7.64 39.86 -27.90
CA ILE A 23 7.96 38.76 -28.81
C ILE A 23 8.67 37.73 -27.94
N TRP A 24 7.89 36.80 -27.36
CA TRP A 24 8.43 35.58 -26.80
C TRP A 24 9.05 34.78 -27.98
N LYS A 25 10.36 34.91 -28.16
CA LYS A 25 11.11 33.98 -29.01
C LYS A 25 11.11 32.67 -28.21
N PRO A 26 10.42 31.62 -28.65
CA PRO A 26 10.65 30.30 -28.07
C PRO A 26 12.12 29.99 -28.32
N SER A 27 12.92 29.87 -27.28
CA SER A 27 14.22 29.21 -27.38
C SER A 27 13.92 27.83 -27.89
N ALA A 28 14.21 27.58 -29.17
CA ALA A 28 14.27 26.23 -29.68
C ALA A 28 15.38 25.56 -28.88
N VAL A 29 14.98 24.81 -27.84
CA VAL A 29 15.85 23.80 -27.25
C VAL A 29 16.11 22.86 -28.43
N ALA A 30 17.30 22.93 -29.02
CA ALA A 30 17.76 21.92 -29.94
C ALA A 30 17.76 20.60 -29.15
N TYR A 31 16.72 19.80 -29.36
CA TYR A 31 16.79 18.38 -29.02
C TYR A 31 17.87 17.83 -29.95
N SER A 32 19.07 17.58 -29.42
CA SER A 32 20.04 16.77 -30.10
C SER A 32 19.41 15.40 -30.28
N ASP A 33 19.20 14.96 -31.51
CA ASP A 33 18.85 13.59 -31.91
C ASP A 33 20.00 12.60 -31.62
N GLU A 34 20.79 12.84 -30.60
CA GLU A 34 21.71 11.86 -30.08
C GLU A 34 20.85 10.84 -29.31
N ASN A 35 20.64 9.67 -29.91
CA ASN A 35 20.13 8.51 -29.19
C ASN A 35 20.92 8.40 -27.88
N PRO A 36 20.27 8.41 -26.73
CA PRO A 36 20.98 8.29 -25.46
C PRO A 36 21.88 7.05 -25.54
N PRO A 37 23.15 7.15 -25.10
CA PRO A 37 24.09 6.04 -25.21
C PRO A 37 23.43 4.77 -24.70
N THR A 38 23.44 3.71 -25.52
CA THR A 38 22.91 2.40 -25.15
C THR A 38 23.71 1.91 -23.94
N ARG A 39 23.07 1.93 -22.76
CA ARG A 39 23.71 1.45 -21.54
C ARG A 39 23.56 -0.06 -21.49
N ASP A 40 24.66 -0.76 -21.40
CA ASP A 40 24.64 -2.20 -21.19
C ASP A 40 24.06 -2.51 -19.82
N ILE A 41 22.96 -3.25 -19.79
CA ILE A 41 22.22 -3.60 -18.56
C ILE A 41 22.40 -5.08 -18.27
N GLN A 42 22.81 -5.38 -17.04
CA GLN A 42 22.84 -6.72 -16.48
C GLN A 42 21.66 -6.93 -15.53
N TYR A 43 20.93 -8.00 -15.71
CA TYR A 43 19.78 -8.38 -14.88
C TYR A 43 20.19 -9.36 -13.79
N HIS A 44 19.72 -9.10 -12.56
CA HIS A 44 19.96 -9.91 -11.37
C HIS A 44 18.63 -10.39 -10.80
N ASN A 45 18.55 -11.69 -10.45
CA ASN A 45 17.35 -12.24 -9.83
C ASN A 45 17.08 -11.56 -8.49
N ALA A 46 15.89 -11.00 -8.33
CA ALA A 46 15.51 -10.25 -7.13
C ALA A 46 15.45 -11.14 -5.86
N SER A 47 15.27 -12.46 -6.01
CA SER A 47 15.30 -13.41 -4.88
C SER A 47 16.70 -13.52 -4.22
N SER A 48 17.76 -13.05 -4.89
CA SER A 48 19.12 -12.98 -4.32
C SER A 48 19.28 -11.87 -3.29
N PHE A 49 18.32 -10.94 -3.22
CA PHE A 49 18.34 -9.81 -2.30
C PHE A 49 17.41 -10.06 -1.09
N LYS A 50 17.12 -9.04 -0.31
CA LYS A 50 16.27 -9.20 0.87
C LYS A 50 14.81 -8.94 0.52
N ILE A 51 13.98 -9.98 0.60
CA ILE A 51 12.53 -9.85 0.48
C ILE A 51 11.97 -9.64 1.90
N ILE A 52 11.04 -8.70 2.04
CA ILE A 52 10.31 -8.39 3.27
C ILE A 52 8.80 -8.49 3.03
N GLY A 53 8.01 -8.50 4.11
CA GLY A 53 6.55 -8.57 4.07
C GLY A 53 5.97 -9.99 4.11
N LYS A 54 6.77 -11.02 4.41
CA LYS A 54 6.36 -12.42 4.52
C LYS A 54 6.20 -12.85 5.97
N VAL A 55 5.18 -13.63 6.28
CA VAL A 55 5.03 -14.24 7.62
C VAL A 55 6.09 -15.31 7.89
N LEU A 56 6.55 -16.01 6.86
CA LEU A 56 7.62 -17.00 6.91
C LEU A 56 8.47 -16.89 5.64
N GLU A 57 9.75 -17.20 5.74
CA GLU A 57 10.64 -17.24 4.58
C GLU A 57 10.21 -18.38 3.63
N THR A 58 9.94 -18.03 2.38
CA THR A 58 9.57 -18.94 1.29
C THR A 58 10.33 -18.56 0.03
N PRO A 59 10.63 -19.49 -0.88
CA PRO A 59 11.38 -19.20 -2.09
C PRO A 59 10.58 -18.41 -3.14
N ASN A 60 9.26 -18.43 -3.05
CA ASN A 60 8.33 -17.78 -3.97
C ASN A 60 7.90 -16.38 -3.45
N TYR A 61 7.08 -15.66 -4.25
CA TYR A 61 6.51 -14.37 -3.87
C TYR A 61 5.08 -14.50 -3.30
N SER A 62 4.80 -15.56 -2.52
CA SER A 62 3.53 -15.74 -1.82
C SER A 62 3.60 -15.15 -0.41
N ARG A 63 2.47 -14.64 0.11
CA ARG A 63 2.36 -14.04 1.44
C ARG A 63 2.20 -15.08 2.55
N LEU A 64 1.60 -16.23 2.22
CA LEU A 64 1.51 -17.40 3.11
C LEU A 64 2.42 -18.52 2.57
N PRO A 65 2.94 -19.41 3.45
CA PRO A 65 3.73 -20.55 3.05
C PRO A 65 2.86 -21.64 2.40
N ASP A 66 3.47 -22.52 1.60
CA ASP A 66 2.75 -23.55 0.84
C ASP A 66 1.91 -24.50 1.72
N GLN A 67 2.33 -24.74 2.96
CA GLN A 67 1.57 -25.53 3.94
C GLN A 67 0.18 -24.94 4.28
N ALA A 68 -0.01 -23.64 4.05
CA ALA A 68 -1.29 -22.98 4.27
C ALA A 68 -2.36 -23.37 3.24
N GLU A 69 -1.99 -23.91 2.07
CA GLU A 69 -2.93 -24.23 0.99
C GLU A 69 -4.10 -25.11 1.45
N LYS A 70 -3.81 -26.13 2.27
CA LYS A 70 -4.82 -27.06 2.77
C LYS A 70 -5.47 -26.63 4.09
N ALA A 71 -4.90 -25.62 4.74
CA ALA A 71 -5.34 -25.18 6.06
C ALA A 71 -6.30 -23.98 6.01
N VAL A 72 -6.09 -23.07 5.06
CA VAL A 72 -6.95 -21.88 4.89
C VAL A 72 -7.99 -22.12 3.80
N ARG A 73 -9.04 -21.30 3.77
CA ARG A 73 -10.04 -21.38 2.69
C ARG A 73 -9.40 -21.18 1.30
N PRO A 74 -9.88 -21.90 0.24
CA PRO A 74 -9.30 -21.80 -1.11
C PRO A 74 -9.20 -20.36 -1.65
N ALA A 75 -10.17 -19.48 -1.31
CA ALA A 75 -10.13 -18.08 -1.72
C ALA A 75 -9.01 -17.30 -1.00
N VAL A 76 -8.75 -17.57 0.26
CA VAL A 76 -7.63 -16.98 1.03
C VAL A 76 -6.30 -17.44 0.45
N TRP A 77 -6.17 -18.74 0.18
CA TRP A 77 -4.98 -19.30 -0.47
C TRP A 77 -4.71 -18.67 -1.85
N SER A 78 -5.73 -18.59 -2.69
CA SER A 78 -5.61 -17.95 -4.00
C SER A 78 -5.13 -16.49 -3.88
N LEU A 79 -5.71 -15.72 -2.94
CA LEU A 79 -5.33 -14.34 -2.70
C LEU A 79 -3.95 -14.18 -2.04
N SER A 80 -3.48 -15.18 -1.28
CA SER A 80 -2.14 -15.15 -0.70
C SER A 80 -1.02 -15.14 -1.74
N ASN A 81 -1.32 -15.57 -2.95
CA ASN A 81 -0.42 -15.50 -4.11
C ASN A 81 -0.31 -14.10 -4.74
N ASN A 82 -1.18 -13.14 -4.37
CA ASN A 82 -0.94 -11.73 -4.68
C ASN A 82 0.16 -11.19 -3.78
N THR A 83 0.96 -10.27 -4.31
CA THR A 83 2.19 -9.80 -3.66
C THR A 83 2.02 -8.54 -2.80
N ALA A 84 0.78 -8.20 -2.42
CA ALA A 84 0.50 -7.03 -1.59
C ALA A 84 1.35 -6.99 -0.31
N GLY A 85 2.08 -5.89 -0.11
CA GLY A 85 2.97 -5.71 1.04
C GLY A 85 4.32 -6.40 0.93
N LEU A 86 4.56 -7.22 -0.10
CA LEU A 86 5.91 -7.72 -0.36
C LEU A 86 6.77 -6.63 -0.99
N ALA A 87 8.03 -6.55 -0.56
CA ALA A 87 9.01 -5.66 -1.17
C ALA A 87 10.40 -6.30 -1.22
N VAL A 88 11.22 -5.84 -2.18
CA VAL A 88 12.63 -6.24 -2.32
C VAL A 88 13.52 -5.08 -1.89
N ARG A 89 14.43 -5.33 -0.95
CA ARG A 89 15.45 -4.38 -0.53
C ARG A 89 16.79 -4.74 -1.13
N PHE A 90 17.45 -3.77 -1.74
CA PHE A 90 18.78 -3.93 -2.35
C PHE A 90 19.56 -2.61 -2.29
N SER A 91 20.88 -2.67 -2.51
CA SER A 91 21.73 -1.50 -2.63
C SER A 91 22.44 -1.52 -3.97
N THR A 92 22.52 -0.38 -4.66
CA THR A 92 23.28 -0.21 -5.90
C THR A 92 23.82 1.20 -6.06
N ASN A 93 24.90 1.35 -6.83
CA ASN A 93 25.44 2.62 -7.29
C ASN A 93 25.15 2.89 -8.78
N SER A 94 24.29 2.09 -9.41
CA SER A 94 23.89 2.29 -10.80
C SER A 94 23.18 3.62 -10.99
N SER A 95 23.48 4.29 -12.10
CA SER A 95 22.74 5.50 -12.50
C SER A 95 21.38 5.17 -13.14
N THR A 96 21.17 3.91 -13.54
CA THR A 96 19.95 3.43 -14.18
C THR A 96 19.46 2.18 -13.47
N ILE A 97 18.15 2.12 -13.17
CA ILE A 97 17.48 0.93 -12.64
C ILE A 97 16.35 0.56 -13.60
N LYS A 98 16.42 -0.65 -14.12
CA LYS A 98 15.34 -1.31 -14.87
C LYS A 98 14.76 -2.46 -14.06
N ILE A 99 13.50 -2.73 -14.25
CA ILE A 99 12.84 -3.90 -13.64
C ILE A 99 12.25 -4.74 -14.76
N ARG A 100 12.48 -6.04 -14.69
CA ARG A 100 11.79 -7.06 -15.51
C ARG A 100 11.01 -7.98 -14.59
N TRP A 101 9.71 -8.17 -14.86
CA TRP A 101 8.88 -9.04 -14.03
C TRP A 101 7.88 -9.83 -14.86
N THR A 102 7.58 -11.03 -14.39
CA THR A 102 6.56 -11.90 -14.97
C THR A 102 5.41 -12.01 -13.97
N LEU A 103 4.22 -11.65 -14.40
CA LEU A 103 2.98 -11.77 -13.63
C LEU A 103 2.39 -13.19 -13.79
N LYS A 104 1.71 -13.70 -12.75
CA LYS A 104 0.93 -14.94 -12.82
C LYS A 104 -0.28 -14.79 -13.74
N ASN A 105 -0.93 -13.65 -13.70
CA ASN A 105 -2.00 -13.23 -14.62
C ASN A 105 -1.85 -11.73 -14.90
N ASN A 106 -2.62 -11.20 -15.84
CA ASN A 106 -2.62 -9.75 -16.10
C ASN A 106 -4.05 -9.21 -16.08
N ARG A 107 -4.68 -9.25 -14.91
CA ARG A 107 -6.05 -8.75 -14.70
C ARG A 107 -6.01 -7.42 -13.97
N VAL A 108 -6.44 -6.37 -14.64
CA VAL A 108 -6.62 -5.06 -14.00
C VAL A 108 -8.05 -4.96 -13.46
N LYS A 109 -8.19 -4.59 -12.20
CA LYS A 109 -9.49 -4.33 -11.59
C LYS A 109 -9.99 -2.94 -11.95
N GLY A 110 -11.31 -2.79 -12.19
CA GLY A 110 -11.90 -1.54 -12.66
C GLY A 110 -11.76 -0.35 -11.71
N ASN A 111 -11.51 -0.60 -10.43
CA ASN A 111 -11.30 0.42 -9.40
C ASN A 111 -9.83 0.62 -9.01
N MET A 112 -8.88 0.14 -9.83
CA MET A 112 -7.45 0.24 -9.55
C MET A 112 -6.68 0.77 -10.76
N THR A 113 -5.57 1.46 -10.50
CA THR A 113 -4.61 1.76 -11.56
C THR A 113 -3.85 0.49 -11.96
N PRO A 114 -3.42 0.37 -13.22
CA PRO A 114 -2.53 -0.73 -13.62
C PRO A 114 -1.24 -0.80 -12.78
N ILE A 115 -0.70 0.35 -12.38
CA ILE A 115 0.50 0.43 -11.54
C ILE A 115 0.26 -0.22 -10.18
N ALA A 116 -0.86 0.06 -9.54
CA ALA A 116 -1.17 -0.52 -8.24
C ALA A 116 -1.45 -2.02 -8.32
N GLY A 117 -2.23 -2.45 -9.33
CA GLY A 117 -2.62 -3.84 -9.49
C GLY A 117 -1.47 -4.75 -9.90
N ASN A 118 -0.69 -4.34 -10.90
CA ASN A 118 0.23 -5.19 -11.67
C ASN A 118 1.64 -4.60 -11.79
N GLY A 119 1.86 -3.32 -11.43
CA GLY A 119 3.13 -2.64 -11.49
C GLY A 119 3.87 -2.62 -10.15
N LEU A 120 4.99 -1.94 -10.14
CA LEU A 120 5.86 -1.79 -8.97
C LEU A 120 6.18 -0.31 -8.74
N ASP A 121 6.57 0.05 -7.51
CA ASP A 121 7.13 1.36 -7.23
C ASP A 121 8.41 1.29 -6.40
N LEU A 122 9.29 2.24 -6.61
CA LEU A 122 10.63 2.28 -6.05
C LEU A 122 10.80 3.47 -5.12
N TYR A 123 11.40 3.21 -3.98
CA TYR A 123 11.86 4.21 -3.01
C TYR A 123 13.35 4.08 -2.76
N THR A 124 14.00 5.16 -2.34
CA THR A 124 15.37 5.16 -1.82
C THR A 124 15.44 5.81 -0.45
N TYR A 125 16.33 5.30 0.40
CA TYR A 125 16.57 5.92 1.71
C TYR A 125 17.60 7.03 1.58
N THR A 126 17.20 8.24 1.93
CA THR A 126 18.08 9.42 1.85
C THR A 126 17.68 10.45 2.90
N LYS A 127 18.66 11.14 3.47
CA LYS A 127 18.45 12.18 4.51
C LYS A 127 17.52 11.73 5.64
N GLY A 128 17.68 10.47 6.10
CA GLY A 128 16.93 9.92 7.22
C GLY A 128 15.47 9.52 6.91
N ARG A 129 15.09 9.44 5.63
CA ARG A 129 13.72 9.06 5.22
C ARG A 129 13.69 8.31 3.89
N TRP A 130 12.62 7.57 3.67
CA TRP A 130 12.31 6.99 2.36
C TRP A 130 11.73 8.04 1.41
N GLN A 131 12.30 8.17 0.25
CA GLN A 131 11.87 9.09 -0.82
C GLN A 131 11.46 8.28 -2.05
N PHE A 132 10.33 8.62 -2.63
CA PHE A 132 9.85 8.04 -3.88
C PHE A 132 10.82 8.35 -5.02
N VAL A 133 11.05 7.33 -5.88
CA VAL A 133 11.97 7.42 -7.02
C VAL A 133 11.20 7.32 -8.34
N GLY A 134 10.37 6.28 -8.50
CA GLY A 134 9.67 6.03 -9.75
C GLY A 134 8.81 4.78 -9.72
N VAL A 135 8.19 4.46 -10.85
CA VAL A 135 7.31 3.30 -11.04
C VAL A 135 7.75 2.44 -12.21
N ALA A 136 7.49 1.14 -12.11
CA ALA A 136 7.51 0.22 -13.24
C ALA A 136 6.05 0.03 -13.71
N ILE A 137 5.71 0.65 -14.85
CA ILE A 137 4.35 0.61 -15.41
C ILE A 137 4.19 -0.69 -16.18
N PRO A 138 3.16 -1.51 -15.88
CA PRO A 138 2.93 -2.76 -16.59
C PRO A 138 2.38 -2.51 -18.00
N GLY A 139 2.76 -3.37 -18.94
CA GLY A 139 2.14 -3.48 -20.26
C GLY A 139 0.91 -4.40 -20.25
N LYS A 140 0.54 -4.89 -21.42
CA LYS A 140 -0.59 -5.81 -21.61
C LYS A 140 -0.18 -7.29 -21.49
N GLU A 141 1.11 -7.56 -21.52
CA GLU A 141 1.66 -8.92 -21.51
C GLU A 141 1.95 -9.39 -20.08
N LEU A 142 2.17 -10.70 -19.91
CA LEU A 142 2.59 -11.26 -18.63
C LEU A 142 4.03 -10.88 -18.30
N VAL A 143 4.91 -10.83 -19.31
CA VAL A 143 6.30 -10.42 -19.15
C VAL A 143 6.41 -8.92 -19.42
N ASN A 144 6.90 -8.20 -18.42
CA ASN A 144 7.01 -6.75 -18.46
C ASN A 144 8.46 -6.31 -18.23
N GLU A 145 8.84 -5.18 -18.81
CA GLU A 145 10.09 -4.50 -18.54
C GLU A 145 9.87 -2.99 -18.52
N ALA A 146 10.46 -2.30 -17.55
CA ALA A 146 10.39 -0.85 -17.46
C ALA A 146 11.69 -0.26 -16.92
N THR A 147 12.07 0.91 -17.45
CA THR A 147 13.07 1.76 -16.80
C THR A 147 12.37 2.58 -15.71
N VAL A 148 12.72 2.31 -14.45
CA VAL A 148 12.13 3.01 -13.31
C VAL A 148 12.79 4.38 -13.12
N ILE A 149 14.10 4.44 -13.33
CA ILE A 149 14.86 5.69 -13.28
C ILE A 149 16.14 5.56 -14.10
N ALA A 150 16.60 6.67 -14.66
CA ALA A 150 17.88 6.83 -15.33
C ALA A 150 18.56 8.13 -14.88
N ASP A 151 19.83 8.28 -15.20
CA ASP A 151 20.64 9.50 -14.99
C ASP A 151 20.78 9.91 -13.51
N MET A 152 20.70 8.95 -12.59
CA MET A 152 21.06 9.19 -11.19
C MET A 152 22.58 9.44 -11.05
N THR A 153 22.98 10.19 -10.03
CA THR A 153 24.39 10.24 -9.59
C THR A 153 24.86 8.86 -9.14
N LYS A 154 26.11 8.49 -9.48
CA LYS A 154 26.70 7.16 -9.18
C LYS A 154 27.10 7.03 -7.72
N GLU A 155 26.15 7.09 -6.82
CA GLU A 155 26.33 6.88 -5.37
C GLU A 155 25.62 5.62 -4.93
N SER A 156 26.26 4.89 -3.99
CA SER A 156 25.60 3.71 -3.41
C SER A 156 24.41 4.12 -2.55
N ARG A 157 23.20 3.65 -2.94
CA ARG A 157 21.94 3.91 -2.22
C ARG A 157 21.24 2.60 -1.91
N GLU A 158 20.47 2.61 -0.84
CA GLU A 158 19.52 1.54 -0.55
C GLU A 158 18.17 1.86 -1.19
N PHE A 159 17.56 0.82 -1.77
CA PHE A 159 16.27 0.89 -2.45
C PHE A 159 15.28 -0.09 -1.84
N LEU A 160 14.01 0.29 -1.88
CA LEU A 160 12.85 -0.51 -1.52
C LEU A 160 11.92 -0.57 -2.73
N LEU A 161 11.77 -1.74 -3.33
CA LEU A 161 10.91 -2.00 -4.48
C LEU A 161 9.66 -2.72 -4.01
N ASN A 162 8.52 -2.02 -3.95
CA ASN A 162 7.24 -2.61 -3.59
C ASN A 162 6.65 -3.36 -4.77
N LEU A 163 6.06 -4.53 -4.51
CA LEU A 163 5.49 -5.43 -5.48
C LEU A 163 3.99 -5.14 -5.74
N PRO A 164 3.41 -5.68 -6.83
CA PRO A 164 1.99 -5.51 -7.17
C PRO A 164 1.03 -5.87 -6.03
N LEU A 165 -0.07 -5.11 -5.91
CA LEU A 165 -1.05 -5.34 -4.83
C LEU A 165 -2.04 -6.46 -5.15
N TYR A 166 -2.42 -6.64 -6.43
CA TYR A 166 -3.53 -7.51 -6.80
C TYR A 166 -3.16 -8.61 -7.80
N GLU A 167 -1.85 -8.73 -8.11
CA GLU A 167 -1.36 -9.81 -8.95
C GLU A 167 -0.17 -10.53 -8.28
N GLY A 168 0.04 -11.78 -8.69
CA GLY A 168 1.19 -12.56 -8.29
C GLY A 168 2.38 -12.34 -9.22
N VAL A 169 3.58 -12.41 -8.68
CA VAL A 169 4.84 -12.35 -9.44
C VAL A 169 5.47 -13.74 -9.47
N GLU A 170 5.80 -14.23 -10.66
CA GLU A 170 6.53 -15.49 -10.85
C GLU A 170 8.04 -15.26 -10.89
N LYS A 171 8.47 -14.22 -11.63
CA LYS A 171 9.88 -13.88 -11.81
C LYS A 171 10.06 -12.38 -11.66
N LEU A 172 11.13 -11.99 -10.99
CA LEU A 172 11.49 -10.58 -10.79
C LEU A 172 13.00 -10.43 -10.93
N GLU A 173 13.42 -9.51 -11.78
CA GLU A 173 14.83 -9.20 -12.05
C GLU A 173 15.05 -7.69 -11.95
N ILE A 174 16.18 -7.31 -11.34
CA ILE A 174 16.64 -5.93 -11.23
C ILE A 174 17.79 -5.75 -12.22
N GLY A 175 17.60 -4.86 -13.19
CA GLY A 175 18.58 -4.48 -14.20
C GLY A 175 19.35 -3.25 -13.76
N ILE A 176 20.68 -3.33 -13.79
CA ILE A 176 21.61 -2.24 -13.50
C ILE A 176 22.66 -2.14 -14.61
N GLU A 177 23.38 -1.04 -14.69
CA GLU A 177 24.53 -0.91 -15.61
C GLU A 177 25.59 -1.96 -15.29
N THR A 178 26.22 -2.55 -16.32
CA THR A 178 27.23 -3.64 -16.18
C THR A 178 28.44 -3.22 -15.36
N ASN A 179 28.76 -1.93 -15.30
CA ASN A 179 29.87 -1.36 -14.51
C ASN A 179 29.46 -0.95 -13.09
N ALA A 180 28.19 -1.16 -12.71
CA ALA A 180 27.69 -0.87 -11.39
C ALA A 180 27.69 -2.11 -10.49
N THR A 181 27.56 -1.90 -9.19
CA THR A 181 27.43 -2.97 -8.21
C THR A 181 26.01 -3.05 -7.66
N ILE A 182 25.56 -4.26 -7.34
CA ILE A 182 24.32 -4.50 -6.62
C ILE A 182 24.55 -5.52 -5.51
N SER A 183 23.92 -5.30 -4.36
CA SER A 183 24.08 -6.15 -3.18
C SER A 183 22.82 -6.15 -2.31
N LYS A 184 22.80 -7.04 -1.31
CA LYS A 184 21.85 -6.92 -0.19
C LYS A 184 22.05 -5.58 0.53
N PRO A 185 21.00 -5.04 1.21
CA PRO A 185 21.13 -3.82 1.99
C PRO A 185 22.26 -3.93 3.01
N LYS A 186 23.08 -2.89 3.14
CA LYS A 186 24.17 -2.82 4.13
C LYS A 186 23.67 -2.41 5.51
N GLN A 187 22.56 -1.68 5.57
CA GLN A 187 21.97 -1.17 6.81
C GLN A 187 20.62 -1.85 7.07
N ALA A 188 20.34 -2.14 8.34
CA ALA A 188 19.06 -2.64 8.79
C ALA A 188 18.08 -1.47 9.02
N ILE A 189 17.81 -0.65 7.98
CA ILE A 189 16.93 0.52 8.11
C ILE A 189 15.52 0.07 8.51
N ILE A 190 14.95 -0.93 7.82
CA ILE A 190 13.70 -1.54 8.24
C ILE A 190 14.04 -2.69 9.19
N ASN A 191 13.65 -2.54 10.46
CA ASN A 191 13.80 -3.59 11.46
C ASN A 191 12.76 -4.69 11.21
N GLN A 192 13.22 -5.93 11.05
CA GLN A 192 12.40 -7.11 10.78
C GLN A 192 12.06 -7.92 12.04
N ASP A 193 12.66 -7.57 13.17
CA ASP A 193 12.36 -8.25 14.44
C ASP A 193 10.95 -7.90 14.90
N ARG A 194 10.15 -8.92 15.15
CA ARG A 194 8.79 -8.76 15.64
C ARG A 194 7.96 -7.79 14.78
N PRO A 195 7.55 -8.18 13.58
CA PRO A 195 6.85 -7.29 12.63
C PRO A 195 5.51 -6.79 13.18
N VAL A 196 5.02 -5.69 12.62
CA VAL A 196 3.61 -5.28 12.74
C VAL A 196 2.82 -6.01 11.66
N ILE A 197 1.69 -6.64 12.03
CA ILE A 197 0.92 -7.44 11.09
C ILE A 197 -0.49 -6.89 10.94
N PHE A 198 -0.90 -6.65 9.70
CA PHE A 198 -2.28 -6.39 9.34
C PHE A 198 -2.92 -7.65 8.76
N TYR A 199 -3.98 -8.14 9.38
CA TYR A 199 -4.86 -9.13 8.81
C TYR A 199 -6.22 -8.48 8.53
N GLY A 200 -6.63 -8.49 7.25
CA GLY A 200 -7.82 -7.73 6.87
C GLY A 200 -8.37 -8.02 5.47
N THR A 201 -8.96 -7.02 4.89
CA THR A 201 -9.83 -7.09 3.72
C THR A 201 -9.15 -6.58 2.44
N SER A 202 -9.95 -6.21 1.41
CA SER A 202 -9.48 -5.49 0.22
C SER A 202 -8.89 -4.12 0.57
N ILE A 203 -9.39 -3.47 1.61
CA ILE A 203 -8.89 -2.19 2.10
C ILE A 203 -7.46 -2.38 2.61
N THR A 204 -7.23 -3.38 3.44
CA THR A 204 -5.90 -3.76 3.93
C THR A 204 -4.97 -4.19 2.79
N GLN A 205 -5.47 -4.98 1.81
CA GLN A 205 -4.69 -5.39 0.64
C GLN A 205 -4.23 -4.20 -0.20
N GLY A 206 -4.94 -3.06 -0.12
CA GLY A 206 -4.58 -1.81 -0.78
C GLY A 206 -5.37 -1.53 -2.04
N ALA A 207 -6.61 -2.04 -2.14
CA ALA A 207 -7.51 -1.70 -3.24
C ALA A 207 -7.65 -0.18 -3.37
N SER A 208 -7.53 0.30 -4.61
CA SER A 208 -7.71 1.69 -5.04
C SER A 208 -6.62 2.68 -4.61
N ALA A 209 -5.53 2.25 -3.95
CA ALA A 209 -4.30 3.03 -3.92
C ALA A 209 -3.77 3.22 -5.35
N SER A 210 -3.18 4.37 -5.67
CA SER A 210 -2.70 4.63 -7.03
C SER A 210 -1.42 3.85 -7.39
N ARG A 211 -0.64 3.38 -6.40
CA ARG A 211 0.55 2.54 -6.54
C ARG A 211 0.85 1.79 -5.24
N PRO A 212 1.66 0.71 -5.28
CA PRO A 212 1.85 -0.18 -4.12
C PRO A 212 2.29 0.53 -2.84
N GLY A 213 3.25 1.42 -2.93
CA GLY A 213 3.79 2.13 -1.77
C GLY A 213 2.86 3.19 -1.15
N LEU A 214 1.67 3.44 -1.69
CA LEU A 214 0.71 4.38 -1.10
C LEU A 214 -0.38 3.71 -0.26
N THR A 215 -0.36 2.40 -0.09
CA THR A 215 -1.21 1.75 0.91
C THR A 215 -0.84 2.22 2.32
N TYR A 216 -1.82 2.34 3.22
CA TYR A 216 -1.57 2.80 4.60
C TYR A 216 -0.56 1.90 5.35
N ALA A 217 -0.53 0.59 5.04
CA ALA A 217 0.45 -0.33 5.59
C ALA A 217 1.88 0.00 5.12
N ALA A 218 2.08 0.24 3.82
CA ALA A 218 3.38 0.62 3.27
C ALA A 218 3.84 2.03 3.71
N LEU A 219 2.90 2.96 3.91
CA LEU A 219 3.19 4.28 4.49
C LEU A 219 3.69 4.15 5.93
N LEU A 220 3.00 3.30 6.73
CA LEU A 220 3.38 3.02 8.11
C LEU A 220 4.77 2.38 8.18
N GLU A 221 5.05 1.32 7.39
CA GLU A 221 6.34 0.64 7.32
C GLU A 221 7.50 1.62 7.13
N ARG A 222 7.39 2.49 6.13
CA ARG A 222 8.43 3.49 5.83
C ARG A 222 8.57 4.57 6.89
N LYS A 223 7.49 4.89 7.59
CA LYS A 223 7.52 5.91 8.66
C LYS A 223 8.19 5.40 9.92
N ILE A 224 7.82 4.20 10.36
CA ILE A 224 8.35 3.63 11.61
C ILE A 224 9.66 2.84 11.41
N ASN A 225 10.10 2.65 10.16
CA ASN A 225 11.26 1.82 9.80
C ASN A 225 11.21 0.41 10.43
N LYS A 226 10.03 -0.20 10.44
CA LYS A 226 9.78 -1.54 10.97
C LYS A 226 8.95 -2.33 9.97
N GLU A 227 9.28 -3.61 9.79
CA GLU A 227 8.56 -4.46 8.84
C GLU A 227 7.07 -4.51 9.16
N VAL A 228 6.26 -4.29 8.12
CA VAL A 228 4.81 -4.40 8.16
C VAL A 228 4.37 -5.50 7.20
N ILE A 229 3.79 -6.55 7.74
CA ILE A 229 3.26 -7.67 6.95
C ILE A 229 1.80 -7.42 6.63
N ASN A 230 1.48 -7.40 5.33
CA ASN A 230 0.13 -7.16 4.84
C ASN A 230 -0.55 -8.48 4.47
N LEU A 231 -1.48 -8.94 5.30
CA LEU A 231 -2.36 -10.08 5.05
C LEU A 231 -3.79 -9.61 4.76
N GLY A 232 -3.93 -8.62 3.88
CA GLY A 232 -5.23 -8.24 3.32
C GLY A 232 -5.68 -9.27 2.28
N PHE A 233 -6.91 -9.76 2.41
CA PHE A 233 -7.52 -10.73 1.50
C PHE A 233 -8.86 -10.19 1.01
N SER A 234 -8.87 -9.67 -0.22
CA SER A 234 -10.01 -8.99 -0.84
C SER A 234 -11.29 -9.83 -0.79
N GLY A 235 -12.34 -9.34 -0.12
CA GLY A 235 -13.59 -10.05 0.10
C GLY A 235 -13.51 -11.24 1.07
N ASN A 236 -12.33 -11.56 1.62
CA ASN A 236 -12.07 -12.85 2.27
C ASN A 236 -11.32 -12.79 3.62
N GLY A 237 -10.92 -11.65 4.12
CA GLY A 237 -10.43 -11.52 5.50
C GLY A 237 -11.62 -11.57 6.46
N ARG A 238 -11.76 -12.64 7.29
CA ARG A 238 -12.95 -12.91 8.11
C ARG A 238 -12.64 -13.40 9.51
N PHE A 239 -11.56 -12.92 10.11
CA PHE A 239 -11.11 -13.31 11.45
C PHE A 239 -10.85 -14.82 11.61
N GLU A 240 -10.32 -15.48 10.57
CA GLU A 240 -10.08 -16.93 10.62
C GLU A 240 -8.84 -17.26 11.44
N LYS A 241 -9.01 -18.18 12.41
CA LYS A 241 -7.93 -18.70 13.24
C LYS A 241 -6.83 -19.37 12.40
N GLU A 242 -7.20 -20.05 11.34
CA GLU A 242 -6.27 -20.74 10.42
C GLU A 242 -5.27 -19.80 9.78
N VAL A 243 -5.65 -18.55 9.50
CA VAL A 243 -4.72 -17.52 9.02
C VAL A 243 -3.77 -17.09 10.13
N VAL A 244 -4.30 -16.89 11.34
CA VAL A 244 -3.52 -16.41 12.48
C VAL A 244 -2.51 -17.46 12.97
N GLN A 245 -2.75 -18.74 12.72
CA GLN A 245 -1.78 -19.81 12.97
C GLN A 245 -0.45 -19.61 12.19
N TYR A 246 -0.49 -18.95 11.02
CA TYR A 246 0.70 -18.59 10.26
C TYR A 246 1.29 -17.22 10.65
N ILE A 247 0.52 -16.38 11.33
CA ILE A 247 0.98 -15.09 11.88
C ILE A 247 1.86 -15.30 13.10
N MET A 248 1.41 -16.10 14.06
CA MET A 248 2.04 -16.20 15.39
C MET A 248 3.49 -16.66 15.39
N PRO A 249 3.95 -17.57 14.48
CA PRO A 249 5.36 -17.93 14.40
C PRO A 249 6.32 -16.78 14.06
N SER A 250 5.85 -15.70 13.45
CA SER A 250 6.64 -14.50 13.19
C SER A 250 6.91 -13.64 14.44
N ASN A 251 6.35 -14.03 15.60
CA ASN A 251 6.45 -13.30 16.87
C ASN A 251 6.10 -11.80 16.73
N PRO A 252 4.87 -11.46 16.32
CA PRO A 252 4.49 -10.09 16.00
C PRO A 252 4.64 -9.14 17.19
N SER A 253 4.96 -7.86 16.91
CA SER A 253 4.94 -6.80 17.91
C SER A 253 3.55 -6.20 18.13
N VAL A 254 2.73 -6.17 17.10
CA VAL A 254 1.33 -5.72 17.11
C VAL A 254 0.57 -6.48 16.02
N ILE A 255 -0.65 -6.90 16.30
CA ILE A 255 -1.57 -7.50 15.32
C ILE A 255 -2.77 -6.56 15.14
N ILE A 256 -3.02 -6.12 13.91
CA ILE A 256 -4.19 -5.33 13.55
C ILE A 256 -5.16 -6.24 12.81
N LEU A 257 -6.36 -6.43 13.37
CA LEU A 257 -7.45 -7.21 12.81
C LEU A 257 -8.47 -6.26 12.16
N ASP A 258 -8.34 -6.05 10.84
CA ASP A 258 -9.17 -5.17 9.99
C ASP A 258 -10.08 -6.01 9.08
N CYS A 259 -10.74 -7.02 9.66
CA CYS A 259 -11.59 -7.98 8.93
C CYS A 259 -13.09 -7.64 8.96
N THR A 260 -13.49 -6.66 9.76
CA THR A 260 -14.90 -6.28 9.98
C THR A 260 -15.67 -6.03 8.67
N PRO A 261 -15.10 -5.30 7.66
CA PRO A 261 -15.83 -4.99 6.44
C PRO A 261 -16.28 -6.20 5.60
N ASN A 262 -15.64 -7.37 5.78
CA ASN A 262 -15.95 -8.60 5.03
C ASN A 262 -16.69 -9.65 5.86
N SER A 263 -16.92 -9.39 7.13
CA SER A 263 -17.49 -10.36 8.08
C SER A 263 -18.94 -10.01 8.38
N ALA A 264 -19.88 -10.96 8.18
CA ALA A 264 -21.23 -10.81 8.70
C ALA A 264 -21.20 -10.72 10.25
N PRO A 265 -22.20 -10.09 10.90
CA PRO A 265 -22.24 -10.00 12.36
C PRO A 265 -22.06 -11.36 13.04
N ASP A 266 -22.75 -12.42 12.60
CA ASP A 266 -22.63 -13.77 13.16
C ASP A 266 -21.22 -14.35 12.93
N THR A 267 -20.58 -14.07 11.81
CA THR A 267 -19.19 -14.48 11.54
C THR A 267 -18.23 -13.81 12.53
N ILE A 268 -18.44 -12.53 12.85
CA ILE A 268 -17.64 -11.82 13.86
C ILE A 268 -17.82 -12.48 15.23
N LEU A 269 -19.08 -12.72 15.63
CA LEU A 269 -19.39 -13.33 16.92
C LEU A 269 -18.86 -14.77 17.07
N THR A 270 -18.66 -15.48 15.97
CA THR A 270 -18.15 -16.86 15.98
C THR A 270 -16.63 -16.89 15.85
N ASN A 271 -16.06 -16.28 14.80
CA ASN A 271 -14.64 -16.45 14.45
C ASN A 271 -13.70 -15.62 15.34
N LEU A 272 -14.09 -14.38 15.67
CA LEU A 272 -13.20 -13.49 16.42
C LEU A 272 -12.87 -14.00 17.82
N PRO A 273 -13.84 -14.52 18.64
CA PRO A 273 -13.51 -15.09 19.94
C PRO A 273 -12.51 -16.25 19.85
N GLU A 274 -12.67 -17.16 18.87
CA GLU A 274 -11.74 -18.29 18.67
C GLU A 274 -10.35 -17.80 18.27
N THR A 275 -10.29 -16.79 17.40
CA THR A 275 -9.04 -16.17 16.94
C THR A 275 -8.31 -15.48 18.09
N LEU A 276 -9.02 -14.70 18.90
CA LEU A 276 -8.45 -14.04 20.08
C LEU A 276 -7.95 -15.08 21.11
N ALA A 277 -8.74 -16.10 21.39
CA ALA A 277 -8.35 -17.19 22.31
C ALA A 277 -7.08 -17.90 21.82
N TYR A 278 -6.96 -18.15 20.51
CA TYR A 278 -5.75 -18.75 19.94
C TYR A 278 -4.54 -17.83 20.10
N ILE A 279 -4.65 -16.54 19.74
CA ILE A 279 -3.54 -15.57 19.88
C ILE A 279 -3.08 -15.54 21.35
N GLN A 280 -4.01 -15.40 22.28
CA GLN A 280 -3.74 -15.34 23.72
C GLN A 280 -3.09 -16.63 24.25
N SER A 281 -3.47 -17.78 23.71
CA SER A 281 -2.87 -19.06 24.10
C SER A 281 -1.40 -19.20 23.68
N VAL A 282 -1.00 -18.51 22.61
CA VAL A 282 0.39 -18.51 22.09
C VAL A 282 1.22 -17.37 22.72
N ASN A 283 0.65 -16.18 22.79
CA ASN A 283 1.27 -14.99 23.39
C ASN A 283 0.18 -14.02 23.87
N ASP A 284 -0.10 -14.01 25.16
CA ASP A 284 -1.13 -13.18 25.81
C ASP A 284 -0.72 -11.69 25.94
N SER A 285 0.56 -11.40 25.73
CA SER A 285 1.11 -10.05 25.86
C SER A 285 1.14 -9.26 24.56
N VAL A 286 0.92 -9.90 23.39
CA VAL A 286 0.94 -9.18 22.12
C VAL A 286 -0.25 -8.24 22.00
N PRO A 287 -0.05 -6.95 21.71
CA PRO A 287 -1.14 -6.02 21.47
C PRO A 287 -1.95 -6.41 20.23
N ILE A 288 -3.28 -6.48 20.39
CA ILE A 288 -4.24 -6.74 19.31
C ILE A 288 -5.11 -5.51 19.13
N VAL A 289 -5.22 -5.02 17.90
CA VAL A 289 -6.06 -3.87 17.55
C VAL A 289 -7.22 -4.34 16.70
N LEU A 290 -8.44 -4.18 17.21
CA LEU A 290 -9.68 -4.46 16.50
C LEU A 290 -10.17 -3.18 15.82
N VAL A 291 -10.44 -3.25 14.50
CA VAL A 291 -10.83 -2.08 13.70
C VAL A 291 -12.26 -2.24 13.20
N GLU A 292 -13.12 -1.24 13.47
CA GLU A 292 -14.47 -1.18 12.92
C GLU A 292 -14.47 -1.05 11.39
N SER A 293 -15.56 -1.49 10.77
CA SER A 293 -15.85 -1.17 9.37
C SER A 293 -16.18 0.32 9.23
N ILE A 294 -15.58 0.98 8.25
CA ILE A 294 -16.05 2.31 7.85
C ILE A 294 -17.50 2.23 7.37
N VAL A 295 -18.25 3.31 7.51
CA VAL A 295 -19.53 3.46 6.82
C VAL A 295 -19.24 3.78 5.36
N ARG A 296 -19.76 2.95 4.44
CA ARG A 296 -19.56 3.15 3.01
C ARG A 296 -20.33 4.40 2.55
N ASP A 297 -19.75 5.23 1.71
CA ASP A 297 -20.37 6.51 1.29
C ASP A 297 -21.79 6.33 0.73
N TYR A 298 -22.03 5.25 -0.02
CA TYR A 298 -23.34 4.95 -0.59
C TYR A 298 -24.36 4.37 0.42
N ALA A 299 -23.92 3.98 1.64
CA ALA A 299 -24.81 3.36 2.61
C ALA A 299 -25.93 4.29 3.08
N TYR A 300 -25.69 5.60 3.06
CA TYR A 300 -26.68 6.61 3.41
C TYR A 300 -27.82 6.76 2.39
N PHE A 301 -27.65 6.23 1.17
CA PHE A 301 -28.62 6.33 0.08
C PHE A 301 -29.36 5.03 -0.20
N LYS A 302 -28.99 3.94 0.48
CA LYS A 302 -29.66 2.66 0.38
C LYS A 302 -30.84 2.58 1.34
N GLU A 303 -31.85 1.78 0.95
CA GLU A 303 -32.86 1.35 1.91
C GLU A 303 -32.18 0.67 3.11
N ASN A 304 -32.53 1.10 4.31
CA ASN A 304 -31.82 0.72 5.51
C ASN A 304 -32.30 -0.62 6.07
N ASP A 305 -31.83 -1.71 5.48
CA ASP A 305 -32.14 -3.09 5.87
C ASP A 305 -30.89 -3.75 6.52
N PRO A 306 -30.96 -4.20 7.80
CA PRO A 306 -29.84 -4.81 8.49
C PRO A 306 -29.43 -6.18 7.93
N SER A 307 -30.23 -6.82 7.10
CA SER A 307 -29.90 -8.07 6.41
C SER A 307 -29.15 -7.86 5.10
N THR A 308 -29.23 -6.64 4.55
CA THR A 308 -28.67 -6.31 3.24
C THR A 308 -27.25 -5.75 3.37
N PHE A 309 -26.28 -6.46 2.80
CA PHE A 309 -24.87 -6.07 2.83
C PHE A 309 -24.63 -4.63 2.32
N GLY A 310 -23.90 -3.86 3.12
CA GLY A 310 -23.48 -2.51 2.78
C GLY A 310 -24.52 -1.41 3.00
N THR A 311 -25.64 -1.70 3.66
CA THR A 311 -26.55 -0.70 4.22
C THR A 311 -25.98 -0.12 5.51
N PHE A 312 -26.46 1.02 5.94
CA PHE A 312 -26.00 1.65 7.18
C PHE A 312 -26.24 0.73 8.39
N SER A 313 -27.46 0.17 8.53
CA SER A 313 -27.79 -0.72 9.64
C SER A 313 -27.00 -2.05 9.63
N TYR A 314 -26.68 -2.58 8.43
CA TYR A 314 -25.80 -3.76 8.33
C TYR A 314 -24.39 -3.46 8.84
N ILE A 315 -23.80 -2.32 8.44
CA ILE A 315 -22.48 -1.90 8.91
C ILE A 315 -22.48 -1.64 10.41
N GLN A 316 -23.56 -1.02 10.92
CA GLN A 316 -23.72 -0.81 12.35
C GLN A 316 -23.78 -2.17 13.10
N ALA A 317 -24.53 -3.13 12.59
CA ALA A 317 -24.58 -4.48 13.19
C ALA A 317 -23.21 -5.20 13.17
N GLN A 318 -22.40 -5.02 12.10
CA GLN A 318 -21.01 -5.52 12.10
C GLN A 318 -20.18 -4.89 13.22
N ASN A 319 -20.24 -3.57 13.38
CA ASN A 319 -19.47 -2.83 14.38
C ASN A 319 -19.95 -3.12 15.80
N ASP A 320 -21.27 -3.29 16.01
CA ASP A 320 -21.84 -3.70 17.29
C ASP A 320 -21.38 -5.11 17.69
N ALA A 321 -21.33 -6.04 16.73
CA ALA A 321 -20.80 -7.40 16.96
C ALA A 321 -19.31 -7.35 17.35
N LEU A 322 -18.49 -6.56 16.64
CA LEU A 322 -17.08 -6.35 16.99
C LEU A 322 -16.92 -5.77 18.39
N LYS A 323 -17.70 -4.73 18.71
CA LYS A 323 -17.67 -4.06 20.00
C LYS A 323 -18.10 -4.99 21.13
N LYS A 324 -19.11 -5.83 20.88
CA LYS A 324 -19.54 -6.86 21.86
C LYS A 324 -18.40 -7.81 22.19
N VAL A 325 -17.72 -8.38 21.18
CA VAL A 325 -16.59 -9.28 21.42
C VAL A 325 -15.46 -8.56 22.18
N TYR A 326 -15.18 -7.30 21.85
CA TYR A 326 -14.20 -6.49 22.58
C TYR A 326 -14.58 -6.34 24.07
N LEU A 327 -15.84 -5.98 24.37
CA LEU A 327 -16.31 -5.77 25.74
C LEU A 327 -16.39 -7.07 26.56
N ASP A 328 -16.69 -8.18 25.91
CA ASP A 328 -16.73 -9.50 26.54
C ASP A 328 -15.32 -10.03 26.87
N ASN A 329 -14.27 -9.45 26.27
CA ASN A 329 -12.88 -9.87 26.48
C ASN A 329 -12.19 -9.01 27.54
N GLN A 330 -11.68 -9.64 28.61
CA GLN A 330 -11.06 -8.95 29.75
C GLN A 330 -9.55 -8.67 29.55
N ASN A 331 -8.95 -9.03 28.39
CA ASN A 331 -7.53 -8.85 28.16
C ASN A 331 -7.21 -7.38 27.84
N LYS A 332 -6.38 -6.75 28.70
CA LYS A 332 -5.93 -5.35 28.54
C LYS A 332 -5.08 -5.07 27.31
N ASN A 333 -4.55 -6.10 26.64
CA ASN A 333 -3.74 -5.97 25.43
C ASN A 333 -4.61 -5.95 24.16
N ILE A 334 -5.95 -6.02 24.29
CA ILE A 334 -6.87 -5.82 23.17
C ILE A 334 -7.32 -4.36 23.16
N HIS A 335 -7.11 -3.71 22.02
CA HIS A 335 -7.43 -2.32 21.75
C HIS A 335 -8.53 -2.24 20.70
N TYR A 336 -9.39 -1.25 20.81
CA TYR A 336 -10.52 -1.06 19.92
C TYR A 336 -10.45 0.30 19.22
N ILE A 337 -10.63 0.30 17.92
CA ILE A 337 -10.69 1.48 17.08
C ILE A 337 -12.07 1.57 16.46
N SER A 338 -12.81 2.65 16.80
CA SER A 338 -14.07 2.96 16.13
C SER A 338 -13.82 3.56 14.75
N ASN A 339 -14.81 3.47 13.87
CA ASN A 339 -14.75 4.01 12.52
C ASN A 339 -14.79 5.56 12.46
N LYS A 340 -15.03 6.19 13.59
CA LYS A 340 -15.12 7.64 13.67
C LYS A 340 -13.78 8.28 13.26
N ASP A 341 -13.84 9.16 12.28
CA ASP A 341 -12.72 9.96 11.78
C ASP A 341 -11.53 9.18 11.18
N LEU A 342 -11.66 7.84 10.97
CA LEU A 342 -10.60 7.00 10.38
C LEU A 342 -10.09 7.55 9.05
N ILE A 343 -11.01 7.99 8.18
CA ILE A 343 -10.70 8.48 6.84
C ILE A 343 -11.25 9.90 6.57
N GLY A 344 -11.74 10.59 7.63
CA GLY A 344 -12.41 11.90 7.54
C GLY A 344 -13.91 11.78 7.25
N ASN A 345 -14.59 12.94 7.21
CA ASN A 345 -16.05 13.03 7.12
C ASN A 345 -16.51 13.84 5.88
N ASP A 346 -15.65 14.04 4.91
CA ASP A 346 -15.91 14.80 3.68
C ASP A 346 -16.35 13.92 2.50
N ASN A 347 -16.40 12.59 2.68
CA ASN A 347 -16.74 11.58 1.68
C ASN A 347 -15.82 11.57 0.43
N GLU A 348 -14.58 12.08 0.55
CA GLU A 348 -13.60 12.16 -0.55
C GLU A 348 -12.48 11.10 -0.44
N ALA A 349 -12.55 10.21 0.55
CA ALA A 349 -11.47 9.29 0.88
C ALA A 349 -11.53 7.95 0.12
N THR A 350 -12.56 7.72 -0.71
CA THR A 350 -12.77 6.45 -1.43
C THR A 350 -12.89 6.65 -2.94
N VAL A 351 -12.70 5.56 -3.71
CA VAL A 351 -12.89 5.56 -5.18
C VAL A 351 -14.30 5.12 -5.56
N ASP A 352 -14.88 4.21 -4.80
CA ASP A 352 -16.15 3.54 -5.11
C ASP A 352 -17.10 3.49 -3.91
N GLY A 353 -16.91 4.38 -2.94
CA GLY A 353 -17.67 4.42 -1.69
C GLY A 353 -17.22 3.40 -0.65
N THR A 354 -16.17 2.60 -0.92
CA THR A 354 -15.65 1.55 -0.03
C THR A 354 -14.12 1.55 0.05
N HIS A 355 -13.44 1.54 -1.10
CA HIS A 355 -12.00 1.33 -1.19
C HIS A 355 -11.25 2.66 -1.20
N PHE A 356 -10.23 2.75 -0.37
CA PHE A 356 -9.50 4.00 -0.13
C PHE A 356 -8.70 4.43 -1.36
N ASN A 357 -8.92 5.67 -1.80
CA ASN A 357 -7.98 6.37 -2.66
C ASN A 357 -6.71 6.76 -1.87
N ASP A 358 -5.79 7.52 -2.48
CA ASP A 358 -4.56 7.91 -1.80
C ASP A 358 -4.82 8.81 -0.58
N LEU A 359 -5.86 9.64 -0.60
CA LEU A 359 -6.26 10.46 0.54
C LEU A 359 -6.76 9.59 1.70
N GLY A 360 -7.62 8.61 1.41
CA GLY A 360 -8.12 7.68 2.42
C GLY A 360 -7.00 6.83 3.03
N ASN A 361 -6.08 6.29 2.20
CA ASN A 361 -4.89 5.58 2.67
C ASN A 361 -4.00 6.47 3.56
N TYR A 362 -3.79 7.73 3.18
CA TYR A 362 -2.98 8.65 3.96
C TYR A 362 -3.63 9.02 5.31
N ARG A 363 -4.95 9.26 5.33
CA ARG A 363 -5.70 9.53 6.56
C ARG A 363 -5.69 8.32 7.50
N MET A 364 -5.95 7.12 6.99
CA MET A 364 -5.87 5.88 7.77
C MET A 364 -4.47 5.69 8.37
N TYR A 365 -3.41 5.92 7.58
CA TYR A 365 -2.03 5.91 8.06
C TYR A 365 -1.81 6.92 9.19
N GLN A 366 -2.25 8.18 9.01
CA GLN A 366 -2.08 9.24 10.02
C GLN A 366 -2.83 8.91 11.31
N PHE A 367 -4.00 8.29 11.21
CA PHE A 367 -4.80 7.86 12.35
C PHE A 367 -4.12 6.72 13.12
N LEU A 368 -3.63 5.72 12.41
CA LEU A 368 -3.00 4.54 13.03
C LEU A 368 -1.61 4.80 13.61
N LEU A 369 -0.85 5.71 13.01
CA LEU A 369 0.54 5.96 13.38
C LEU A 369 0.76 6.18 14.88
N PRO A 370 0.09 7.15 15.54
CA PRO A 370 0.32 7.41 16.97
C PRO A 370 -0.09 6.23 17.86
N ILE A 371 -1.10 5.45 17.44
CA ILE A 371 -1.54 4.26 18.17
C ILE A 371 -0.47 3.18 18.10
N ILE A 372 0.05 2.89 16.90
CA ILE A 372 1.08 1.88 16.68
C ILE A 372 2.39 2.27 17.36
N GLU A 373 2.82 3.55 17.25
CA GLU A 373 4.03 4.03 17.94
C GLU A 373 3.93 3.85 19.46
N LYS A 374 2.77 4.11 20.06
CA LYS A 374 2.52 3.88 21.48
C LYS A 374 2.58 2.39 21.84
N LEU A 375 2.02 1.50 21.01
CA LEU A 375 2.02 0.06 21.27
C LEU A 375 3.42 -0.57 21.07
N LEU A 376 4.25 0.03 20.24
CA LEU A 376 5.63 -0.40 20.04
C LEU A 376 6.58 0.06 21.15
N ASN A 377 6.22 1.12 21.87
CA ASN A 377 7.01 1.73 22.96
C ASN A 377 6.11 1.95 24.19
N PRO A 378 5.67 0.86 24.87
CA PRO A 378 4.71 0.92 25.96
C PRO A 378 5.26 1.61 27.23
#